data_cbb4882ba7f037a19f492098f169b1b4
#
_entry.id   cbb4882ba7f037a19f492098f169b1b4
#
_cell.length_a   1.000
_cell.length_b   1.000
_cell.length_c   1.000
_cell.angle_alpha   90.00
_cell.angle_beta   90.00
_cell.angle_gamma   90.00
#
_symmetry.space_group_name_H-M   'P 1'
#
loop_
_entity.id
_entity.type
_entity.pdbx_description
1 polymer ?
#
loop_
_entity_poly.entity_id
_entity_poly.type
_entity_poly.pdbx_seq_one_letter_code
_entity_poly.pdbx_strand_id
1 'polypeptide(L)'
;MKINVEFEAPTWNQVYDMLLGQTEKIRQSGFKPDVIVGVLKGGWFSARVLSDLLEVPSLATVTVEFYVGVAETKNEPVLTQRISAVVAGKKALIVDDVADTGKSLKLVKDHVLQEGAKEVRTATVYRKPWSAIKPDYCEKETSLWIVFPWETKETVRKIVEKHCDKRAINMETAKLVKAGLPQPLVERFLKEILEERDC
;
A
#
# COMPACT_ATOMS: atom_id res chain seq x y z
N MET A 1 -27.49 -3.43 -3.06
CA MET A 1 -27.14 -2.26 -2.23
C MET A 1 -25.87 -1.64 -2.81
N LYS A 2 -25.89 -0.42 -3.38
CA LYS A 2 -24.67 0.23 -3.89
C LYS A 2 -23.85 0.65 -2.67
N ILE A 3 -22.71 0.03 -2.44
CA ILE A 3 -21.76 0.47 -1.41
C ILE A 3 -21.28 1.86 -1.84
N ASN A 4 -21.63 2.87 -1.07
CA ASN A 4 -21.12 4.22 -1.29
C ASN A 4 -19.68 4.25 -0.77
N VAL A 5 -18.71 4.14 -1.68
CA VAL A 5 -17.30 4.20 -1.33
C VAL A 5 -16.93 5.65 -1.06
N GLU A 6 -16.38 5.91 0.12
CA GLU A 6 -15.75 7.17 0.47
C GLU A 6 -14.23 7.03 0.39
N PHE A 7 -13.56 8.10 -0.05
CA PHE A 7 -12.13 8.10 -0.32
C PHE A 7 -11.37 8.99 0.65
N GLU A 8 -10.13 8.64 0.90
CA GLU A 8 -9.10 9.45 1.51
C GLU A 8 -7.91 9.50 0.55
N ALA A 9 -7.46 10.70 0.18
CA ALA A 9 -6.38 10.90 -0.78
C ALA A 9 -5.28 11.74 -0.16
N PRO A 10 -4.31 11.13 0.54
CA PRO A 10 -3.19 11.86 1.11
C PRO A 10 -2.30 12.43 -0.01
N THR A 11 -1.75 13.61 0.21
CA THR A 11 -0.74 14.21 -0.66
C THR A 11 0.64 13.57 -0.41
N TRP A 12 1.59 13.77 -1.35
CA TRP A 12 2.99 13.36 -1.16
C TRP A 12 3.59 13.89 0.15
N ASN A 13 3.34 15.17 0.48
CA ASN A 13 3.84 15.77 1.70
C ASN A 13 3.24 15.11 2.94
N GLN A 14 1.93 14.85 2.95
CA GLN A 14 1.28 14.17 4.07
C GLN A 14 1.81 12.75 4.27
N VAL A 15 2.06 12.00 3.18
CA VAL A 15 2.69 10.69 3.30
C VAL A 15 4.11 10.81 3.86
N TYR A 16 4.89 11.78 3.38
CA TYR A 16 6.25 11.99 3.87
C TYR A 16 6.26 12.37 5.36
N ASP A 17 5.36 13.26 5.80
CA ASP A 17 5.22 13.64 7.22
C ASP A 17 4.85 12.44 8.09
N MET A 18 3.96 11.55 7.61
CA MET A 18 3.64 10.31 8.30
C MET A 18 4.87 9.39 8.41
N LEU A 19 5.70 9.29 7.36
CA LEU A 19 6.93 8.48 7.41
C LEU A 19 8.00 9.08 8.32
N LEU A 20 8.07 10.40 8.46
CA LEU A 20 8.90 11.06 9.48
C LEU A 20 8.45 10.65 10.90
N GLY A 21 7.15 10.73 11.20
CA GLY A 21 6.60 10.29 12.47
C GLY A 21 6.84 8.80 12.74
N GLN A 22 6.70 7.97 11.72
CA GLN A 22 6.97 6.54 11.81
C GLN A 22 8.46 6.24 12.11
N THR A 23 9.37 7.01 11.49
CA THR A 23 10.81 6.93 11.77
C THR A 23 11.12 7.18 13.24
N GLU A 24 10.50 8.19 13.83
CA GLU A 24 10.67 8.50 15.25
C GLU A 24 10.17 7.38 16.15
N LYS A 25 9.00 6.81 15.86
CA LYS A 25 8.45 5.66 16.60
C LYS A 25 9.38 4.44 16.53
N ILE A 26 9.95 4.17 15.36
CA ILE A 26 10.91 3.08 15.18
C ILE A 26 12.17 3.33 16.02
N ARG A 27 12.73 4.53 15.97
CA ARG A 27 13.92 4.90 16.77
C ARG A 27 13.66 4.82 18.28
N GLN A 28 12.54 5.34 18.74
CA GLN A 28 12.14 5.33 20.15
C GLN A 28 11.91 3.90 20.68
N SER A 29 11.51 2.97 19.83
CA SER A 29 11.36 1.56 20.20
C SER A 29 12.68 0.83 20.41
N GLY A 30 13.83 1.43 20.07
CA GLY A 30 15.13 0.82 20.12
C GLY A 30 15.37 -0.23 19.01
N PHE A 31 14.42 -0.43 18.09
CA PHE A 31 14.58 -1.34 16.97
C PHE A 31 15.49 -0.72 15.91
N LYS A 32 16.55 -1.44 15.59
CA LYS A 32 17.51 -1.07 14.52
C LYS A 32 17.46 -2.15 13.45
N PRO A 33 16.75 -1.93 12.35
CA PRO A 33 16.70 -2.91 11.26
C PRO A 33 18.03 -2.98 10.50
N ASP A 34 18.44 -4.19 10.14
CA ASP A 34 19.58 -4.43 9.27
C ASP A 34 19.18 -4.41 7.79
N VAL A 35 17.89 -4.61 7.52
CA VAL A 35 17.31 -4.62 6.17
C VAL A 35 15.87 -4.13 6.21
N ILE A 36 15.50 -3.35 5.21
CA ILE A 36 14.10 -2.95 4.96
C ILE A 36 13.56 -3.76 3.79
N VAL A 37 12.36 -4.30 3.94
CA VAL A 37 11.69 -5.15 2.93
C VAL A 37 10.41 -4.48 2.49
N GLY A 38 10.40 -3.90 1.29
CA GLY A 38 9.20 -3.30 0.70
C GLY A 38 8.29 -4.35 0.07
N VAL A 39 7.02 -4.34 0.44
CA VAL A 39 5.99 -5.16 -0.20
C VAL A 39 5.53 -4.46 -1.49
N LEU A 40 5.76 -5.11 -2.62
CA LEU A 40 5.38 -4.55 -3.91
C LEU A 40 3.89 -4.81 -4.19
N LYS A 41 3.17 -3.82 -4.79
CA LYS A 41 3.72 -2.55 -5.33
C LYS A 41 3.68 -1.41 -4.29
N GLY A 42 2.65 -1.34 -3.44
CA GLY A 42 2.32 -0.17 -2.62
C GLY A 42 3.38 0.23 -1.62
N GLY A 43 3.95 -0.75 -0.92
CA GLY A 43 4.96 -0.52 0.13
C GLY A 43 6.32 -0.03 -0.36
N TRP A 44 6.58 -0.03 -1.68
CA TRP A 44 7.89 0.34 -2.22
C TRP A 44 8.31 1.79 -1.91
N PHE A 45 7.41 2.75 -2.11
CA PHE A 45 7.71 4.16 -1.85
C PHE A 45 8.02 4.41 -0.37
N SER A 46 7.19 3.85 0.51
CA SER A 46 7.38 3.95 1.96
C SER A 46 8.68 3.28 2.41
N ALA A 47 9.00 2.10 1.87
CA ALA A 47 10.24 1.38 2.16
C ALA A 47 11.47 2.18 1.73
N ARG A 48 11.45 2.80 0.53
CA ARG A 48 12.58 3.62 0.06
C ARG A 48 12.79 4.85 0.95
N VAL A 49 11.73 5.54 1.34
CA VAL A 49 11.82 6.70 2.22
C VAL A 49 12.32 6.30 3.61
N LEU A 50 11.79 5.23 4.22
CA LEU A 50 12.25 4.74 5.52
C LEU A 50 13.70 4.25 5.48
N SER A 51 14.16 3.70 4.35
CA SER A 51 15.57 3.30 4.16
C SER A 51 16.52 4.51 4.27
N ASP A 52 16.11 5.64 3.68
CA ASP A 52 16.85 6.90 3.78
C ASP A 52 16.80 7.48 5.20
N LEU A 53 15.60 7.64 5.75
CA LEU A 53 15.39 8.26 7.06
C LEU A 53 16.00 7.46 8.22
N LEU A 54 16.04 6.13 8.14
CA LEU A 54 16.64 5.24 9.14
C LEU A 54 18.12 4.93 8.87
N GLU A 55 18.66 5.44 7.76
CA GLU A 55 20.05 5.18 7.32
C GLU A 55 20.34 3.68 7.15
N VAL A 56 19.37 2.92 6.64
CA VAL A 56 19.49 1.48 6.37
C VAL A 56 19.71 1.27 4.87
N PRO A 57 20.96 1.00 4.43
CA PRO A 57 21.26 0.88 3.00
C PRO A 57 20.75 -0.42 2.37
N SER A 58 20.50 -1.45 3.18
CA SER A 58 20.00 -2.73 2.69
C SER A 58 18.49 -2.66 2.47
N LEU A 59 18.10 -2.57 1.21
CA LEU A 59 16.69 -2.50 0.78
C LEU A 59 16.38 -3.72 -0.10
N ALA A 60 15.37 -4.47 0.28
CA ALA A 60 14.87 -5.64 -0.43
C ALA A 60 13.41 -5.47 -0.83
N THR A 61 12.95 -6.33 -1.73
CA THR A 61 11.55 -6.37 -2.17
C THR A 61 10.98 -7.78 -2.06
N VAL A 62 9.67 -7.83 -1.95
CA VAL A 62 8.86 -9.04 -2.05
C VAL A 62 7.58 -8.68 -2.79
N THR A 63 7.09 -9.55 -3.68
CA THR A 63 5.82 -9.31 -4.39
C THR A 63 4.74 -10.24 -3.90
N VAL A 64 3.60 -9.66 -3.56
CA VAL A 64 2.39 -10.38 -3.17
C VAL A 64 1.27 -10.02 -4.13
N GLU A 65 0.61 -11.02 -4.66
CA GLU A 65 -0.57 -10.87 -5.49
C GLU A 65 -1.75 -11.63 -4.90
N PHE A 66 -2.95 -11.15 -5.16
CA PHE A 66 -4.17 -11.84 -4.76
C PHE A 66 -4.73 -12.60 -5.95
N TYR A 67 -4.73 -13.91 -5.85
CA TYR A 67 -5.34 -14.77 -6.86
C TYR A 67 -6.84 -14.91 -6.59
N VAL A 68 -7.63 -14.57 -7.60
CA VAL A 68 -9.03 -14.98 -7.66
C VAL A 68 -9.07 -16.27 -8.48
N GLY A 69 -9.09 -17.41 -7.82
CA GLY A 69 -9.22 -18.72 -8.50
C GLY A 69 -10.55 -18.81 -9.25
N VAL A 70 -10.56 -19.52 -10.38
CA VAL A 70 -11.81 -19.83 -11.09
C VAL A 70 -12.67 -20.70 -10.16
N ALA A 71 -13.81 -20.18 -9.74
CA ALA A 71 -14.75 -20.78 -8.77
C ALA A 71 -14.33 -20.75 -7.29
N GLU A 72 -13.32 -19.97 -6.88
CA GLU A 72 -12.99 -19.78 -5.47
C GLU A 72 -13.41 -18.41 -4.98
N THR A 73 -14.12 -18.37 -3.84
CA THR A 73 -14.60 -17.14 -3.20
C THR A 73 -13.58 -16.49 -2.26
N LYS A 74 -12.41 -17.11 -2.07
CA LYS A 74 -11.37 -16.63 -1.17
C LYS A 74 -10.24 -15.98 -1.93
N ASN A 75 -10.09 -14.68 -1.73
CA ASN A 75 -8.97 -13.87 -2.20
C ASN A 75 -7.79 -14.13 -1.23
N GLU A 76 -6.94 -15.12 -1.54
CA GLU A 76 -5.77 -15.43 -0.72
C GLU A 76 -4.52 -14.84 -1.37
N PRO A 77 -3.63 -14.22 -0.56
CA PRO A 77 -2.38 -13.68 -1.06
C PRO A 77 -1.39 -14.79 -1.39
N VAL A 78 -0.66 -14.63 -2.48
CA VAL A 78 0.41 -15.52 -2.93
C VAL A 78 1.68 -14.72 -3.15
N LEU A 79 2.81 -15.26 -2.70
CA LEU A 79 4.13 -14.72 -3.02
C LEU A 79 4.47 -15.05 -4.47
N THR A 80 4.44 -14.05 -5.35
CA THR A 80 4.85 -14.20 -6.76
C THR A 80 6.33 -13.90 -6.95
N GLN A 81 6.94 -13.13 -6.03
CA GLN A 81 8.37 -12.96 -5.93
C GLN A 81 8.80 -13.09 -4.47
N ARG A 82 9.71 -14.04 -4.19
CA ARG A 82 10.32 -14.19 -2.87
C ARG A 82 11.21 -12.99 -2.54
N ILE A 83 11.61 -12.87 -1.28
CA ILE A 83 12.50 -11.78 -0.85
C ILE A 83 13.79 -11.75 -1.68
N SER A 84 14.16 -10.55 -2.16
CA SER A 84 15.29 -10.34 -3.08
C SER A 84 16.66 -10.24 -2.40
N ALA A 85 16.73 -10.44 -1.08
CA ALA A 85 17.98 -10.33 -0.31
C ALA A 85 18.11 -11.43 0.76
N VAL A 86 19.33 -11.70 1.19
CA VAL A 86 19.61 -12.60 2.32
C VAL A 86 19.24 -11.89 3.63
N VAL A 87 18.34 -12.49 4.39
CA VAL A 87 17.83 -11.98 5.68
C VAL A 87 18.22 -12.85 6.87
N ALA A 88 18.84 -13.98 6.63
CA ALA A 88 19.25 -14.91 7.69
C ALA A 88 20.10 -14.20 8.76
N GLY A 89 19.70 -14.33 10.02
CA GLY A 89 20.34 -13.69 11.17
C GLY A 89 20.12 -12.18 11.32
N LYS A 90 19.41 -11.54 10.39
CA LYS A 90 19.18 -10.10 10.36
C LYS A 90 17.87 -9.70 11.04
N LYS A 91 17.80 -8.45 11.49
CA LYS A 91 16.56 -7.78 11.89
C LYS A 91 15.96 -7.13 10.65
N ALA A 92 14.76 -7.55 10.29
CA ALA A 92 14.06 -7.06 9.10
C ALA A 92 12.87 -6.15 9.49
N LEU A 93 12.74 -5.02 8.80
CA LEU A 93 11.54 -4.18 8.83
C LEU A 93 10.76 -4.38 7.53
N ILE A 94 9.61 -5.02 7.63
CA ILE A 94 8.69 -5.16 6.49
C ILE A 94 7.84 -3.90 6.42
N VAL A 95 7.78 -3.30 5.23
CA VAL A 95 7.08 -2.05 4.97
C VAL A 95 6.03 -2.25 3.88
N ASP A 96 4.78 -1.88 4.18
CA ASP A 96 3.69 -1.79 3.22
C ASP A 96 3.02 -0.41 3.33
N ASP A 97 2.15 -0.05 2.39
CA ASP A 97 1.39 1.20 2.44
C ASP A 97 0.17 1.08 3.36
N VAL A 98 -0.57 -0.03 3.29
CA VAL A 98 -1.76 -0.27 4.10
C VAL A 98 -1.89 -1.73 4.54
N ALA A 99 -2.18 -1.94 5.82
CA ALA A 99 -2.68 -3.21 6.30
C ALA A 99 -4.21 -3.25 6.17
N ASP A 100 -4.72 -3.72 5.02
CA ASP A 100 -6.16 -3.84 4.79
C ASP A 100 -6.72 -5.05 5.56
N THR A 101 -6.70 -6.26 5.00
CA THR A 101 -7.07 -7.47 5.74
C THR A 101 -5.95 -7.99 6.65
N GLY A 102 -4.73 -7.54 6.41
CA GLY A 102 -3.51 -8.00 7.08
C GLY A 102 -2.94 -9.31 6.51
N LYS A 103 -3.63 -9.96 5.57
CA LYS A 103 -3.20 -11.26 5.02
C LYS A 103 -1.84 -11.19 4.31
N SER A 104 -1.62 -10.17 3.45
CA SER A 104 -0.33 -9.98 2.76
C SER A 104 0.80 -9.78 3.75
N LEU A 105 0.58 -8.90 4.72
CA LEU A 105 1.59 -8.59 5.74
C LEU A 105 1.96 -9.82 6.57
N LYS A 106 0.95 -10.65 6.92
CA LYS A 106 1.18 -11.93 7.61
C LYS A 106 2.00 -12.89 6.75
N LEU A 107 1.62 -13.08 5.50
CA LEU A 107 2.31 -13.98 4.58
C LEU A 107 3.78 -13.58 4.41
N VAL A 108 4.06 -12.29 4.21
CA VAL A 108 5.43 -11.78 4.08
C VAL A 108 6.20 -11.93 5.38
N LYS A 109 5.60 -11.66 6.54
CA LYS A 109 6.24 -11.85 7.85
C LYS A 109 6.64 -13.30 8.07
N ASP A 110 5.74 -14.23 7.81
CA ASP A 110 5.99 -15.67 7.95
C ASP A 110 7.10 -16.12 6.98
N HIS A 111 7.10 -15.64 5.73
CA HIS A 111 8.14 -15.92 4.75
C HIS A 111 9.52 -15.41 5.20
N VAL A 112 9.62 -14.15 5.63
CA VAL A 112 10.89 -13.55 6.05
C VAL A 112 11.47 -14.26 7.29
N LEU A 113 10.60 -14.72 8.21
CA LEU A 113 11.00 -15.56 9.35
C LEU A 113 11.51 -16.94 8.90
N GLN A 114 10.84 -17.58 7.91
CA GLN A 114 11.27 -18.86 7.33
C GLN A 114 12.62 -18.76 6.60
N GLU A 115 12.92 -17.59 6.02
CA GLU A 115 14.23 -17.30 5.43
C GLU A 115 15.33 -17.00 6.49
N GLY A 116 15.01 -17.21 7.78
CA GLY A 116 15.98 -17.18 8.88
C GLY A 116 16.23 -15.79 9.48
N ALA A 117 15.35 -14.82 9.27
CA ALA A 117 15.47 -13.53 9.94
C ALA A 117 15.42 -13.69 11.46
N LYS A 118 16.30 -12.97 12.17
CA LYS A 118 16.42 -13.01 13.63
C LYS A 118 15.25 -12.34 14.34
N GLU A 119 14.79 -11.23 13.80
CA GLU A 119 13.66 -10.43 14.30
C GLU A 119 12.95 -9.78 13.13
N VAL A 120 11.62 -9.78 13.13
CA VAL A 120 10.83 -9.15 12.08
C VAL A 120 9.82 -8.22 12.72
N ARG A 121 9.86 -6.93 12.33
CA ARG A 121 8.83 -5.94 12.63
C ARG A 121 8.19 -5.44 11.35
N THR A 122 6.99 -4.90 11.49
CA THR A 122 6.13 -4.47 10.40
C THR A 122 5.75 -3.00 10.53
N ALA A 123 5.76 -2.29 9.43
CA ALA A 123 5.38 -0.88 9.36
C ALA A 123 4.41 -0.66 8.20
N THR A 124 3.33 0.09 8.44
CA THR A 124 2.42 0.56 7.39
C THR A 124 2.03 2.01 7.63
N VAL A 125 1.81 2.75 6.56
CA VAL A 125 1.32 4.14 6.69
C VAL A 125 -0.09 4.12 7.25
N TYR A 126 -0.95 3.26 6.70
CA TYR A 126 -2.32 3.10 7.15
C TYR A 126 -2.63 1.68 7.63
N ARG A 127 -3.69 1.57 8.44
CA ARG A 127 -4.33 0.31 8.81
C ARG A 127 -5.84 0.44 8.72
N LYS A 128 -6.51 -0.64 8.31
CA LYS A 128 -7.96 -0.74 8.42
C LYS A 128 -8.38 -1.24 9.80
N PRO A 129 -9.52 -0.76 10.35
CA PRO A 129 -10.01 -1.22 11.66
C PRO A 129 -10.26 -2.74 11.72
N TRP A 130 -10.59 -3.34 10.59
CA TRP A 130 -10.86 -4.78 10.45
C TRP A 130 -9.64 -5.63 10.15
N SER A 131 -8.45 -5.02 10.03
CA SER A 131 -7.22 -5.76 9.75
C SER A 131 -6.92 -6.78 10.85
N ALA A 132 -6.73 -8.03 10.46
CA ALA A 132 -6.37 -9.12 11.38
C ALA A 132 -4.97 -8.97 11.99
N ILE A 133 -4.12 -8.15 11.36
CA ILE A 133 -2.77 -7.83 11.84
C ILE A 133 -2.72 -6.36 12.23
N LYS A 134 -2.24 -6.11 13.44
CA LYS A 134 -1.82 -4.79 13.87
C LYS A 134 -0.33 -4.65 13.58
N PRO A 135 0.08 -3.79 12.63
CA PRO A 135 1.50 -3.53 12.39
C PRO A 135 2.19 -3.01 13.66
N ASP A 136 3.48 -3.32 13.81
CA ASP A 136 4.27 -2.82 14.95
C ASP A 136 4.35 -1.29 14.93
N TYR A 137 4.36 -0.70 13.72
CA TYR A 137 4.34 0.73 13.49
C TYR A 137 3.27 1.09 12.47
N CYS A 138 2.36 1.98 12.84
CA CYS A 138 1.30 2.49 11.98
C CYS A 138 1.03 3.96 12.32
N GLU A 139 0.76 4.79 11.31
CA GLU A 139 0.50 6.21 11.50
C GLU A 139 -0.98 6.51 11.63
N LYS A 140 -1.81 5.93 10.80
CA LYS A 140 -3.23 6.27 10.76
C LYS A 140 -4.12 5.04 10.58
N GLU A 141 -5.26 5.06 11.26
CA GLU A 141 -6.34 4.10 11.03
C GLU A 141 -7.47 4.78 10.26
N THR A 142 -8.01 4.12 9.23
CA THR A 142 -9.14 4.63 8.46
C THR A 142 -9.98 3.51 7.88
N SER A 143 -11.30 3.68 7.87
CA SER A 143 -12.22 2.81 7.13
C SER A 143 -12.42 3.23 5.68
N LEU A 144 -11.95 4.43 5.29
CA LEU A 144 -12.10 4.97 3.95
C LEU A 144 -11.20 4.24 2.95
N TRP A 145 -11.56 4.25 1.67
CA TRP A 145 -10.66 3.77 0.61
C TRP A 145 -9.54 4.79 0.40
N ILE A 146 -8.30 4.34 0.56
CA ILE A 146 -7.14 5.23 0.42
C ILE A 146 -6.73 5.23 -1.05
N VAL A 147 -6.45 6.42 -1.58
CA VAL A 147 -5.88 6.62 -2.93
C VAL A 147 -4.54 7.31 -2.75
N PHE A 148 -3.50 6.51 -2.75
CA PHE A 148 -2.15 7.05 -2.62
C PHE A 148 -1.71 7.84 -3.87
N PRO A 149 -0.77 8.78 -3.74
CA PRO A 149 -0.34 9.61 -4.88
C PRO A 149 0.23 8.79 -6.05
N TRP A 150 0.82 7.63 -5.79
CA TRP A 150 1.42 6.75 -6.81
C TRP A 150 0.43 5.84 -7.53
N GLU A 151 -0.83 5.76 -7.12
CA GLU A 151 -1.87 4.91 -7.72
C GLU A 151 -3.07 5.69 -8.27
N THR A 152 -2.96 7.02 -8.37
CA THR A 152 -4.07 7.89 -8.80
C THR A 152 -4.61 7.49 -10.17
N LYS A 153 -3.73 7.28 -11.18
CA LYS A 153 -4.16 6.88 -12.53
C LYS A 153 -4.82 5.50 -12.54
N GLU A 154 -4.26 4.56 -11.78
CA GLU A 154 -4.82 3.21 -11.62
C GLU A 154 -6.23 3.25 -11.01
N THR A 155 -6.43 4.10 -9.99
CA THR A 155 -7.75 4.28 -9.36
C THR A 155 -8.77 4.87 -10.33
N VAL A 156 -8.41 5.90 -11.11
CA VAL A 156 -9.29 6.45 -12.14
C VAL A 156 -9.64 5.38 -13.19
N ARG A 157 -8.67 4.58 -13.62
CA ARG A 157 -8.88 3.46 -14.55
C ARG A 157 -9.87 2.44 -14.02
N LYS A 158 -9.71 2.00 -12.77
CA LYS A 158 -10.65 1.07 -12.12
C LYS A 158 -12.08 1.61 -12.04
N ILE A 159 -12.23 2.93 -11.82
CA ILE A 159 -13.55 3.58 -11.85
C ILE A 159 -14.17 3.50 -13.25
N VAL A 160 -13.39 3.81 -14.30
CA VAL A 160 -13.86 3.76 -15.68
C VAL A 160 -14.22 2.33 -16.10
N GLU A 161 -13.40 1.34 -15.73
CA GLU A 161 -13.65 -0.08 -16.03
C GLU A 161 -14.91 -0.62 -15.34
N LYS A 162 -15.17 -0.17 -14.10
CA LYS A 162 -16.31 -0.60 -13.29
C LYS A 162 -17.63 -0.02 -13.80
N HIS A 163 -17.62 1.10 -14.49
CA HIS A 163 -18.82 1.83 -14.91
C HIS A 163 -18.88 2.00 -16.44
N CYS A 164 -20.02 1.59 -17.02
CA CYS A 164 -20.26 1.81 -18.46
C CYS A 164 -20.89 3.18 -18.74
N ASP A 165 -21.53 3.79 -17.72
CA ASP A 165 -22.23 5.05 -17.84
C ASP A 165 -21.35 6.25 -17.46
N LYS A 166 -21.28 7.22 -18.36
CA LYS A 166 -20.50 8.45 -18.22
C LYS A 166 -20.88 9.27 -16.96
N ARG A 167 -22.17 9.26 -16.61
CA ARG A 167 -22.67 9.96 -15.41
C ARG A 167 -22.14 9.30 -14.13
N ALA A 168 -22.13 7.96 -14.08
CA ALA A 168 -21.59 7.23 -12.93
C ALA A 168 -20.08 7.45 -12.79
N ILE A 169 -19.32 7.45 -13.89
CA ILE A 169 -17.89 7.77 -13.90
C ILE A 169 -17.65 9.17 -13.33
N ASN A 170 -18.37 10.18 -13.81
CA ASN A 170 -18.22 11.56 -13.34
C ASN A 170 -18.58 11.71 -11.85
N MET A 171 -19.60 10.99 -11.37
CA MET A 171 -19.97 11.00 -9.95
C MET A 171 -18.86 10.39 -9.06
N GLU A 172 -18.27 9.28 -9.47
CA GLU A 172 -17.22 8.62 -8.68
C GLU A 172 -15.90 9.40 -8.74
N THR A 173 -15.53 9.95 -9.91
CA THR A 173 -14.32 10.78 -10.02
C THR A 173 -14.45 12.11 -9.26
N ALA A 174 -15.66 12.70 -9.18
CA ALA A 174 -15.89 13.86 -8.33
C ALA A 174 -15.66 13.59 -6.84
N LYS A 175 -15.89 12.36 -6.37
CA LYS A 175 -15.54 11.98 -4.99
C LYS A 175 -14.04 11.97 -4.76
N LEU A 176 -13.23 11.59 -5.75
CA LEU A 176 -11.77 11.65 -5.67
C LEU A 176 -11.28 13.08 -5.48
N VAL A 177 -11.87 14.03 -6.24
CA VAL A 177 -11.56 15.46 -6.09
C VAL A 177 -11.96 15.96 -4.71
N LYS A 178 -13.15 15.58 -4.22
CA LYS A 178 -13.61 15.92 -2.86
C LYS A 178 -12.71 15.33 -1.78
N ALA A 179 -12.09 14.18 -2.02
CA ALA A 179 -11.15 13.53 -1.11
C ALA A 179 -9.77 14.20 -1.08
N GLY A 180 -9.47 15.11 -2.01
CA GLY A 180 -8.24 15.90 -2.03
C GLY A 180 -7.37 15.73 -3.28
N LEU A 181 -7.76 14.88 -4.25
CA LEU A 181 -7.00 14.80 -5.50
C LEU A 181 -7.18 16.08 -6.34
N PRO A 182 -6.10 16.60 -6.96
CA PRO A 182 -6.20 17.77 -7.83
C PRO A 182 -7.13 17.50 -9.01
N GLN A 183 -8.17 18.32 -9.17
CA GLN A 183 -9.14 18.18 -10.27
C GLN A 183 -8.48 18.11 -11.64
N PRO A 184 -7.49 18.95 -12.02
CA PRO A 184 -6.84 18.87 -13.32
C PRO A 184 -6.15 17.52 -13.57
N LEU A 185 -5.62 16.89 -12.51
CA LEU A 185 -4.97 15.59 -12.60
C LEU A 185 -5.98 14.47 -12.87
N VAL A 186 -7.12 14.50 -12.17
CA VAL A 186 -8.20 13.53 -12.36
C VAL A 186 -8.79 13.65 -13.76
N GLU A 187 -9.06 14.87 -14.22
CA GLU A 187 -9.59 15.15 -15.57
C GLU A 187 -8.62 14.68 -16.67
N ARG A 188 -7.32 14.95 -16.49
CA ARG A 188 -6.29 14.49 -17.41
C ARG A 188 -6.28 12.95 -17.53
N PHE A 189 -6.25 12.23 -16.42
CA PHE A 189 -6.23 10.77 -16.45
C PHE A 189 -7.53 10.20 -16.98
N LEU A 190 -8.67 10.81 -16.65
CA LEU A 190 -9.96 10.40 -17.19
C LEU A 190 -9.99 10.53 -18.71
N LYS A 191 -9.50 11.65 -19.25
CA LYS A 191 -9.42 11.86 -20.69
C LYS A 191 -8.53 10.81 -21.37
N GLU A 192 -7.29 10.63 -20.87
CA GLU A 192 -6.35 9.65 -21.42
C GLU A 192 -6.95 8.23 -21.45
N ILE A 193 -7.64 7.81 -20.37
CA ILE A 193 -8.21 6.46 -20.26
C ILE A 193 -9.43 6.28 -21.17
N LEU A 194 -10.26 7.31 -21.35
CA LEU A 194 -11.41 7.23 -22.25
C LEU A 194 -10.97 7.19 -23.71
N GLU A 195 -9.93 7.95 -24.09
CA GLU A 195 -9.35 7.90 -25.45
C GLU A 195 -8.77 6.51 -25.77
N GLU A 196 -8.11 5.85 -24.79
CA GLU A 196 -7.62 4.48 -24.93
C GLU A 196 -8.76 3.44 -25.12
N ARG A 197 -9.96 3.73 -24.62
CA ARG A 197 -11.12 2.82 -24.67
C ARG A 197 -11.89 2.90 -26.00
N ASP A 198 -11.83 4.05 -26.66
CA ASP A 198 -12.53 4.31 -27.93
C ASP A 198 -11.68 3.88 -29.16
N CYS A 199 -10.44 3.42 -28.95
CA CYS A 199 -9.55 2.81 -29.93
C CYS A 199 -9.63 1.29 -29.92
#